data_c138df71066f6fa5ee1cc60671f664a5
#
_entry.id   c138df71066f6fa5ee1cc60671f664a5
#
_cell.length_a   1.000
_cell.length_b   1.000
_cell.length_c   1.000
_cell.angle_alpha   90.00
_cell.angle_beta   90.00
_cell.angle_gamma   90.00
#
_symmetry.space_group_name_H-M   'P 1'
#
loop_
_entity.id
_entity.type
_entity.pdbx_description
1 polymer ?
#
loop_
_entity_poly.entity_id
_entity_poly.type
_entity_poly.pdbx_seq_one_letter_code
_entity_poly.pdbx_strand_id
1 'polypeptide(L)'
;PRDVSEMQSLFMKLSGSEDFDISLQEDTMYRRCRRLVCFDMDSTLIETEVIDELAMRAGVGDKVKAITERAMRGEIDFDESFRERVSLLKGLDESVMRDIAEHLPVTEGVGRMMEVLKRAGFKTAILSGGFTYFGNYLKQKFGIDYVYANELEIVDGKLTGRYVGEIVNGRRKAELLRLLAQVENIDIAQTIAV
;
A
#
# COMPACT_ATOMS: atom_id res chain seq x y z
N PRO A 1 -30.22 -5.26 -21.95
CA PRO A 1 -29.02 -5.02 -21.15
C PRO A 1 -28.69 -6.30 -20.38
N ARG A 2 -27.49 -6.84 -20.54
CA ARG A 2 -27.05 -7.96 -19.72
C ARG A 2 -26.84 -7.49 -18.30
N ASP A 3 -27.17 -8.32 -17.33
CA ASP A 3 -26.94 -8.02 -15.93
C ASP A 3 -25.43 -7.85 -15.68
N VAL A 4 -25.04 -6.70 -15.09
CA VAL A 4 -23.64 -6.36 -14.79
C VAL A 4 -23.01 -7.43 -13.88
N SER A 5 -23.78 -7.96 -12.93
CA SER A 5 -23.38 -8.99 -12.01
C SER A 5 -23.05 -10.32 -12.71
N GLU A 6 -23.84 -10.67 -13.70
CA GLU A 6 -23.64 -11.87 -14.54
C GLU A 6 -22.38 -11.72 -15.42
N MET A 7 -22.17 -10.53 -15.98
CA MET A 7 -20.95 -10.23 -16.76
C MET A 7 -19.68 -10.22 -15.89
N GLN A 8 -19.73 -9.67 -14.68
CA GLN A 8 -18.60 -9.71 -13.75
C GLN A 8 -18.23 -11.13 -13.37
N SER A 9 -19.23 -11.98 -13.09
CA SER A 9 -19.02 -13.41 -12.79
C SER A 9 -18.39 -14.17 -13.97
N LEU A 10 -18.80 -13.85 -15.18
CA LEU A 10 -18.22 -14.44 -16.39
C LEU A 10 -16.75 -14.01 -16.58
N PHE A 11 -16.45 -12.72 -16.38
CA PHE A 11 -15.10 -12.21 -16.54
C PHE A 11 -14.14 -12.75 -15.48
N MET A 12 -14.59 -12.91 -14.22
CA MET A 12 -13.79 -13.57 -13.20
C MET A 12 -13.45 -15.03 -13.56
N LYS A 13 -14.40 -15.75 -14.14
CA LYS A 13 -14.14 -17.13 -14.61
C LYS A 13 -13.14 -17.16 -15.77
N LEU A 14 -13.24 -16.22 -16.71
CA LEU A 14 -12.32 -16.10 -17.82
C LEU A 14 -10.91 -15.71 -17.36
N SER A 15 -10.76 -14.73 -16.46
CA SER A 15 -9.48 -14.38 -15.84
C SER A 15 -8.81 -15.56 -15.15
N GLY A 16 -9.59 -16.41 -14.49
CA GLY A 16 -9.06 -17.60 -13.81
C GLY A 16 -8.63 -18.74 -14.75
N SER A 17 -9.02 -18.69 -16.04
CA SER A 17 -8.66 -19.69 -17.05
C SER A 17 -7.60 -19.22 -18.05
N GLU A 18 -7.30 -17.94 -18.08
CA GLU A 18 -6.38 -17.29 -19.02
C GLU A 18 -5.28 -16.54 -18.26
N ASP A 19 -4.15 -16.27 -18.91
CA ASP A 19 -3.01 -15.57 -18.29
C ASP A 19 -3.17 -14.04 -18.31
N PHE A 20 -4.40 -13.52 -18.13
CA PHE A 20 -4.66 -12.08 -18.04
C PHE A 20 -5.89 -11.76 -17.22
N ASP A 21 -5.87 -10.61 -16.56
CA ASP A 21 -6.96 -10.11 -15.77
C ASP A 21 -7.99 -9.34 -16.61
N ILE A 22 -9.28 -9.58 -16.32
CA ILE A 22 -10.39 -8.88 -16.97
C ILE A 22 -11.19 -8.15 -15.92
N SER A 23 -11.36 -6.83 -16.07
CA SER A 23 -12.25 -6.04 -15.23
C SER A 23 -13.34 -5.34 -16.05
N LEU A 24 -14.57 -5.35 -15.53
CA LEU A 24 -15.68 -4.60 -16.10
C LEU A 24 -15.82 -3.25 -15.39
N GLN A 25 -15.77 -2.17 -16.13
CA GLN A 25 -15.98 -0.82 -15.63
C GLN A 25 -17.04 -0.09 -16.47
N GLU A 26 -17.91 0.65 -15.80
CA GLU A 26 -18.87 1.52 -16.47
C GLU A 26 -18.14 2.71 -17.13
N ASP A 27 -18.42 2.97 -18.42
CA ASP A 27 -17.82 4.10 -19.14
C ASP A 27 -18.62 5.39 -18.90
N THR A 28 -18.37 6.02 -17.77
CA THR A 28 -18.95 7.30 -17.39
C THR A 28 -18.00 8.46 -17.70
N MET A 29 -18.54 9.70 -17.71
CA MET A 29 -17.70 10.90 -17.82
C MET A 29 -16.66 10.99 -16.68
N TYR A 30 -16.99 10.52 -15.48
CA TYR A 30 -16.08 10.51 -14.32
C TYR A 30 -14.88 9.61 -14.55
N ARG A 31 -15.03 8.49 -15.26
CA ARG A 31 -13.91 7.63 -15.64
C ARG A 31 -12.88 8.35 -16.50
N ARG A 32 -13.34 9.26 -17.38
CA ARG A 32 -12.47 10.06 -18.26
C ARG A 32 -11.86 11.27 -17.56
N CYS A 33 -12.41 11.67 -16.42
CA CYS A 33 -11.99 12.83 -15.63
C CYS A 33 -11.49 12.41 -14.24
N ARG A 34 -10.62 11.38 -14.15
CA ARG A 34 -10.00 10.96 -12.90
C ARG A 34 -9.10 12.06 -12.35
N ARG A 35 -9.06 12.20 -11.03
CA ARG A 35 -8.32 13.28 -10.36
C ARG A 35 -7.51 12.85 -9.16
N LEU A 36 -7.82 11.72 -8.52
CA LEU A 36 -7.09 11.18 -7.38
C LEU A 36 -6.70 9.73 -7.65
N VAL A 37 -5.42 9.41 -7.45
CA VAL A 37 -4.91 8.03 -7.50
C VAL A 37 -4.29 7.69 -6.15
N CYS A 38 -4.80 6.65 -5.53
CA CYS A 38 -4.26 6.09 -4.29
C CYS A 38 -3.58 4.75 -4.59
N PHE A 39 -2.31 4.66 -4.23
CA PHE A 39 -1.48 3.47 -4.44
C PHE A 39 -1.26 2.72 -3.14
N ASP A 40 -1.22 1.41 -3.20
CA ASP A 40 -0.48 0.65 -2.20
C ASP A 40 1.03 0.89 -2.38
N MET A 41 1.83 0.55 -1.40
CA MET A 41 3.29 0.71 -1.45
C MET A 41 3.97 -0.62 -1.73
N ASP A 42 3.84 -1.55 -0.78
CA ASP A 42 4.50 -2.84 -0.82
C ASP A 42 3.95 -3.69 -1.97
N SER A 43 4.82 -4.33 -2.73
CA SER A 43 4.48 -5.14 -3.90
C SER A 43 3.67 -4.39 -4.99
N THR A 44 3.66 -3.04 -4.94
CA THR A 44 2.96 -2.16 -5.90
C THR A 44 3.89 -1.05 -6.40
N LEU A 45 4.24 -0.05 -5.59
CA LEU A 45 5.23 0.98 -5.94
C LEU A 45 6.67 0.50 -5.77
N ILE A 46 6.87 -0.50 -4.94
CA ILE A 46 8.13 -1.21 -4.72
C ILE A 46 7.91 -2.71 -4.86
N GLU A 47 8.97 -3.43 -5.26
CA GLU A 47 8.94 -4.88 -5.56
C GLU A 47 9.22 -5.75 -4.32
N THR A 48 9.07 -5.19 -3.11
CA THR A 48 9.33 -5.88 -1.84
C THR A 48 8.31 -5.51 -0.77
N GLU A 49 8.30 -6.28 0.31
CA GLU A 49 7.59 -5.98 1.55
C GLU A 49 8.58 -5.37 2.56
N VAL A 50 8.39 -4.09 2.96
CA VAL A 50 9.33 -3.41 3.86
C VAL A 50 9.47 -4.09 5.22
N ILE A 51 8.42 -4.77 5.70
CA ILE A 51 8.50 -5.51 6.96
C ILE A 51 9.43 -6.71 6.86
N ASP A 52 9.49 -7.38 5.71
CA ASP A 52 10.39 -8.51 5.47
C ASP A 52 11.85 -8.05 5.38
N GLU A 53 12.11 -6.89 4.75
CA GLU A 53 13.43 -6.27 4.73
C GLU A 53 13.92 -5.94 6.14
N LEU A 54 13.06 -5.33 6.98
CA LEU A 54 13.38 -5.04 8.37
C LEU A 54 13.61 -6.32 9.18
N ALA A 55 12.79 -7.34 8.96
CA ALA A 55 12.90 -8.64 9.64
C ALA A 55 14.20 -9.37 9.29
N MET A 56 14.64 -9.32 8.04
CA MET A 56 15.94 -9.86 7.62
C MET A 56 17.09 -9.17 8.36
N ARG A 57 17.07 -7.83 8.44
CA ARG A 57 18.09 -7.05 9.15
C ARG A 57 18.06 -7.29 10.66
N ALA A 58 16.89 -7.59 11.24
CA ALA A 58 16.74 -7.97 12.64
C ALA A 58 17.08 -9.44 12.94
N GLY A 59 17.35 -10.26 11.90
CA GLY A 59 17.61 -11.70 12.07
C GLY A 59 16.37 -12.51 12.46
N VAL A 60 15.17 -12.01 12.17
CA VAL A 60 13.86 -12.63 12.51
C VAL A 60 13.01 -12.98 11.30
N GLY A 61 13.57 -12.97 10.09
CA GLY A 61 12.85 -13.18 8.84
C GLY A 61 11.99 -14.44 8.83
N ASP A 62 12.51 -15.60 9.26
CA ASP A 62 11.75 -16.86 9.30
C ASP A 62 10.53 -16.77 10.22
N LYS A 63 10.64 -16.05 11.34
CA LYS A 63 9.52 -15.86 12.28
C LYS A 63 8.43 -14.98 11.67
N VAL A 64 8.83 -13.88 11.02
CA VAL A 64 7.90 -12.98 10.33
C VAL A 64 7.19 -13.72 9.22
N LYS A 65 7.90 -14.49 8.41
CA LYS A 65 7.33 -15.32 7.35
C LYS A 65 6.29 -16.32 7.90
N ALA A 66 6.58 -17.00 8.98
CA ALA A 66 5.64 -17.94 9.62
C ALA A 66 4.34 -17.25 10.08
N ILE A 67 4.43 -16.01 10.60
CA ILE A 67 3.26 -15.22 10.99
C ILE A 67 2.45 -14.81 9.74
N THR A 68 3.12 -14.37 8.69
CA THR A 68 2.48 -14.02 7.41
C THR A 68 1.72 -15.22 6.83
N GLU A 69 2.31 -16.41 6.85
CA GLU A 69 1.64 -17.64 6.39
C GLU A 69 0.40 -17.98 7.21
N ARG A 70 0.42 -17.78 8.54
CA ARG A 70 -0.76 -17.94 9.40
C ARG A 70 -1.87 -16.98 9.01
N ALA A 71 -1.54 -15.73 8.76
CA ALA A 71 -2.51 -14.73 8.30
C ALA A 71 -3.11 -15.09 6.93
N MET A 72 -2.28 -15.54 5.98
CA MET A 72 -2.74 -15.98 4.65
C MET A 72 -3.67 -17.21 4.71
N ARG A 73 -3.51 -18.08 5.69
CA ARG A 73 -4.42 -19.20 5.95
C ARG A 73 -5.69 -18.79 6.72
N GLY A 74 -5.82 -17.51 7.11
CA GLY A 74 -6.96 -17.02 7.87
C GLY A 74 -6.98 -17.44 9.35
N GLU A 75 -5.85 -17.90 9.90
CA GLU A 75 -5.73 -18.30 11.31
C GLU A 75 -5.70 -17.07 12.25
N ILE A 76 -5.19 -15.97 11.77
CA ILE A 76 -5.14 -14.68 12.45
C ILE A 76 -5.53 -13.57 11.46
N ASP A 77 -6.07 -12.46 11.97
CA ASP A 77 -6.41 -11.33 11.14
C ASP A 77 -5.17 -10.45 10.81
N PHE A 78 -5.38 -9.46 9.94
CA PHE A 78 -4.32 -8.54 9.53
C PHE A 78 -3.73 -7.78 10.74
N ASP A 79 -4.59 -7.27 11.62
CA ASP A 79 -4.17 -6.43 12.74
C ASP A 79 -3.36 -7.24 13.77
N GLU A 80 -3.76 -8.47 14.03
CA GLU A 80 -3.04 -9.40 14.91
C GLU A 80 -1.68 -9.76 14.29
N SER A 81 -1.66 -10.15 13.02
CA SER A 81 -0.44 -10.44 12.27
C SER A 81 0.51 -9.23 12.25
N PHE A 82 -0.02 -8.02 12.02
CA PHE A 82 0.78 -6.80 12.02
C PHE A 82 1.46 -6.58 13.38
N ARG A 83 0.69 -6.68 14.49
CA ARG A 83 1.23 -6.51 15.84
C ARG A 83 2.31 -7.54 16.17
N GLU A 84 2.06 -8.82 15.85
CA GLU A 84 3.03 -9.89 16.09
C GLU A 84 4.34 -9.61 15.33
N ARG A 85 4.26 -9.29 14.03
CA ARG A 85 5.44 -9.03 13.20
C ARG A 85 6.22 -7.79 13.66
N VAL A 86 5.54 -6.69 13.97
CA VAL A 86 6.19 -5.46 14.46
C VAL A 86 6.89 -5.70 15.79
N SER A 87 6.31 -6.51 16.69
CA SER A 87 6.91 -6.81 18.00
C SER A 87 8.29 -7.46 17.89
N LEU A 88 8.51 -8.23 16.82
CA LEU A 88 9.80 -8.92 16.56
C LEU A 88 10.92 -7.95 16.13
N LEU A 89 10.59 -6.73 15.71
CA LEU A 89 11.56 -5.70 15.31
C LEU A 89 12.15 -4.94 16.49
N LYS A 90 11.75 -5.27 17.72
CA LYS A 90 12.24 -4.61 18.94
C LYS A 90 13.76 -4.63 19.04
N GLY A 91 14.34 -3.45 19.26
CA GLY A 91 15.78 -3.27 19.44
C GLY A 91 16.56 -3.02 18.15
N LEU A 92 15.91 -3.12 16.98
CA LEU A 92 16.52 -2.77 15.70
C LEU A 92 16.87 -1.28 15.67
N ASP A 93 18.05 -0.94 15.21
CA ASP A 93 18.53 0.43 15.09
C ASP A 93 17.78 1.14 13.96
N GLU A 94 17.35 2.39 14.18
CA GLU A 94 16.58 3.17 13.20
C GLU A 94 17.37 3.45 11.91
N SER A 95 18.71 3.48 11.98
CA SER A 95 19.56 3.69 10.80
C SER A 95 19.34 2.65 9.71
N VAL A 96 18.89 1.44 10.08
CA VAL A 96 18.55 0.36 9.16
C VAL A 96 17.43 0.78 8.20
N MET A 97 16.46 1.57 8.67
CA MET A 97 15.39 2.05 7.79
C MET A 97 15.90 2.96 6.69
N ARG A 98 16.93 3.77 6.98
CA ARG A 98 17.57 4.62 5.96
C ARG A 98 18.27 3.78 4.90
N ASP A 99 19.05 2.80 5.33
CA ASP A 99 19.77 1.91 4.41
C ASP A 99 18.78 1.16 3.49
N ILE A 100 17.70 0.64 4.03
CA ILE A 100 16.66 -0.01 3.23
C ILE A 100 16.01 0.99 2.26
N ALA A 101 15.64 2.19 2.72
CA ALA A 101 14.95 3.19 1.89
C ALA A 101 15.80 3.62 0.68
N GLU A 102 17.11 3.80 0.87
CA GLU A 102 18.05 4.17 -0.19
C GLU A 102 18.19 3.07 -1.27
N HIS A 103 17.93 1.82 -0.92
CA HIS A 103 18.09 0.65 -1.79
C HIS A 103 16.75 -0.01 -2.17
N LEU A 104 15.61 0.65 -1.90
CA LEU A 104 14.29 0.09 -2.25
C LEU A 104 14.19 -0.22 -3.75
N PRO A 105 13.82 -1.46 -4.12
CA PRO A 105 13.57 -1.83 -5.50
C PRO A 105 12.24 -1.21 -5.95
N VAL A 106 12.32 -0.03 -6.57
CA VAL A 106 11.14 0.66 -7.10
C VAL A 106 10.67 -0.05 -8.36
N THR A 107 9.37 -0.34 -8.43
CA THR A 107 8.73 -0.98 -9.58
C THR A 107 8.99 -0.18 -10.87
N GLU A 108 9.34 -0.88 -11.94
CA GLU A 108 9.66 -0.25 -13.22
C GLU A 108 8.53 0.65 -13.71
N GLY A 109 8.88 1.84 -14.17
CA GLY A 109 7.92 2.81 -14.72
C GLY A 109 7.27 3.73 -13.69
N VAL A 110 7.40 3.50 -12.37
CA VAL A 110 6.78 4.34 -11.31
C VAL A 110 7.19 5.81 -11.46
N GLY A 111 8.46 6.11 -11.65
CA GLY A 111 8.92 7.50 -11.82
C GLY A 111 8.23 8.21 -12.98
N ARG A 112 8.19 7.54 -14.15
CA ARG A 112 7.52 8.08 -15.35
C ARG A 112 6.02 8.24 -15.14
N MET A 113 5.39 7.25 -14.52
CA MET A 113 3.95 7.31 -14.21
C MET A 113 3.64 8.51 -13.31
N MET A 114 4.40 8.72 -12.23
CA MET A 114 4.19 9.86 -11.31
C MET A 114 4.37 11.21 -12.01
N GLU A 115 5.34 11.35 -12.90
CA GLU A 115 5.49 12.56 -13.72
C GLU A 115 4.26 12.82 -14.63
N VAL A 116 3.75 11.79 -15.28
CA VAL A 116 2.57 11.89 -16.15
C VAL A 116 1.35 12.27 -15.34
N LEU A 117 1.09 11.61 -14.22
CA LEU A 117 -0.03 11.91 -13.34
C LEU A 117 0.02 13.37 -12.85
N LYS A 118 1.19 13.82 -12.44
CA LYS A 118 1.41 15.18 -11.97
C LYS A 118 1.15 16.22 -13.06
N ARG A 119 1.68 15.99 -14.28
CA ARG A 119 1.41 16.88 -15.45
C ARG A 119 -0.05 16.90 -15.84
N ALA A 120 -0.76 15.79 -15.67
CA ALA A 120 -2.20 15.68 -15.92
C ALA A 120 -3.06 16.27 -14.79
N GLY A 121 -2.45 16.80 -13.73
CA GLY A 121 -3.15 17.46 -12.61
C GLY A 121 -3.79 16.50 -11.63
N PHE A 122 -3.35 15.24 -11.59
CA PHE A 122 -3.81 14.29 -10.58
C PHE A 122 -3.21 14.60 -9.21
N LYS A 123 -4.02 14.37 -8.18
CA LYS A 123 -3.54 14.15 -6.82
C LYS A 123 -3.13 12.70 -6.64
N THR A 124 -2.05 12.48 -5.91
CA THR A 124 -1.49 11.15 -5.68
C THR A 124 -1.34 10.87 -4.19
N ALA A 125 -1.63 9.65 -3.78
CA ALA A 125 -1.52 9.22 -2.39
C ALA A 125 -0.92 7.82 -2.28
N ILE A 126 -0.18 7.58 -1.19
CA ILE A 126 0.17 6.25 -0.72
C ILE A 126 -0.77 5.91 0.44
N LEU A 127 -1.50 4.79 0.34
CA LEU A 127 -2.31 4.21 1.40
C LEU A 127 -1.82 2.79 1.64
N SER A 128 -0.97 2.58 2.65
CA SER A 128 -0.23 1.33 2.81
C SER A 128 -0.36 0.72 4.20
N GLY A 129 -0.41 -0.61 4.25
CA GLY A 129 -0.20 -1.40 5.46
C GLY A 129 1.26 -1.45 5.94
N GLY A 130 2.20 -0.96 5.12
CA GLY A 130 3.62 -0.79 5.46
C GLY A 130 3.87 0.40 6.39
N PHE A 131 5.04 1.04 6.26
CA PHE A 131 5.48 2.05 7.23
C PHE A 131 5.67 3.44 6.64
N THR A 132 5.29 4.47 7.44
CA THR A 132 5.36 5.89 7.07
C THR A 132 6.74 6.33 6.66
N TYR A 133 7.80 5.78 7.25
CA TYR A 133 9.18 6.13 6.91
C TYR A 133 9.45 5.92 5.43
N PHE A 134 9.12 4.75 4.89
CA PHE A 134 9.33 4.40 3.49
C PHE A 134 8.37 5.13 2.55
N GLY A 135 7.11 5.28 2.97
CA GLY A 135 6.13 6.08 2.24
C GLY A 135 6.58 7.54 2.08
N ASN A 136 7.14 8.15 3.13
CA ASN A 136 7.68 9.50 3.08
C ASN A 136 8.94 9.61 2.23
N TYR A 137 9.78 8.60 2.21
CA TYR A 137 10.92 8.53 1.28
C TYR A 137 10.45 8.56 -0.18
N LEU A 138 9.47 7.72 -0.53
CA LEU A 138 8.90 7.68 -1.88
C LEU A 138 8.16 8.99 -2.21
N LYS A 139 7.45 9.57 -1.24
CA LYS A 139 6.83 10.90 -1.40
C LYS A 139 7.83 11.96 -1.81
N GLN A 140 8.96 12.04 -1.13
CA GLN A 140 10.02 13.01 -1.45
C GLN A 140 10.63 12.71 -2.83
N LYS A 141 10.90 11.44 -3.13
CA LYS A 141 11.54 11.02 -4.38
C LYS A 141 10.68 11.28 -5.61
N PHE A 142 9.35 11.07 -5.53
CA PHE A 142 8.45 11.14 -6.68
C PHE A 142 7.44 12.30 -6.61
N GLY A 143 7.46 13.10 -5.54
CA GLY A 143 6.56 14.24 -5.37
C GLY A 143 5.10 13.82 -5.15
N ILE A 144 4.86 12.73 -4.42
CA ILE A 144 3.52 12.24 -4.06
C ILE A 144 2.89 13.23 -3.06
N ASP A 145 1.58 13.50 -3.18
CA ASP A 145 0.91 14.52 -2.36
C ASP A 145 0.66 14.03 -0.91
N TYR A 146 0.23 12.79 -0.74
CA TYR A 146 -0.22 12.25 0.56
C TYR A 146 0.41 10.89 0.87
N VAL A 147 0.66 10.64 2.16
CA VAL A 147 1.09 9.33 2.67
C VAL A 147 0.33 9.01 3.95
N TYR A 148 -0.31 7.85 3.96
CA TYR A 148 -0.91 7.25 5.13
C TYR A 148 -0.45 5.80 5.23
N ALA A 149 0.29 5.50 6.27
CA ALA A 149 0.83 4.19 6.57
C ALA A 149 1.02 4.06 8.08
N ASN A 150 1.52 2.92 8.55
CA ASN A 150 1.73 2.69 9.97
C ASN A 150 3.03 3.36 10.45
N GLU A 151 2.99 3.98 11.60
CA GLU A 151 4.16 4.63 12.19
C GLU A 151 4.80 3.69 13.23
N LEU A 152 6.09 3.38 13.05
CA LEU A 152 6.86 2.62 14.03
C LEU A 152 7.26 3.52 15.20
N GLU A 153 7.10 3.02 16.43
CA GLU A 153 7.57 3.73 17.60
C GLU A 153 9.09 3.55 17.78
N ILE A 154 9.78 4.69 17.87
CA ILE A 154 11.23 4.75 18.04
C ILE A 154 11.54 5.48 19.36
N VAL A 155 12.41 4.87 20.18
CA VAL A 155 12.93 5.48 21.41
C VAL A 155 14.44 5.27 21.45
N ASP A 156 15.18 6.32 21.71
CA ASP A 156 16.66 6.31 21.79
C ASP A 156 17.32 5.71 20.55
N GLY A 157 16.78 6.00 19.33
CA GLY A 157 17.32 5.54 18.06
C GLY A 157 17.02 4.06 17.75
N LYS A 158 16.13 3.40 18.50
CA LYS A 158 15.76 2.00 18.31
C LYS A 158 14.27 1.79 18.21
N LEU A 159 13.87 0.85 17.38
CA LEU A 159 12.49 0.40 17.32
C LEU A 159 12.09 -0.27 18.64
N THR A 160 10.95 0.12 19.19
CA THR A 160 10.43 -0.46 20.44
C THR A 160 9.71 -1.80 20.24
N GLY A 161 9.40 -2.15 18.98
CA GLY A 161 8.50 -3.26 18.63
C GLY A 161 7.02 -2.87 18.75
N ARG A 162 6.72 -1.57 18.83
CA ARG A 162 5.36 -1.02 18.86
C ARG A 162 5.17 -0.03 17.71
N TYR A 163 3.94 0.39 17.52
CA TYR A 163 3.52 1.36 16.51
C TYR A 163 2.68 2.45 17.17
N VAL A 164 2.51 3.58 16.47
CA VAL A 164 1.76 4.73 16.93
C VAL A 164 0.48 4.87 16.12
N GLY A 165 -0.64 5.15 16.78
CA GLY A 165 -1.93 5.42 16.14
C GLY A 165 -2.72 4.17 15.74
N GLU A 166 -3.59 4.33 14.75
CA GLU A 166 -4.46 3.27 14.22
C GLU A 166 -3.76 2.50 13.10
N ILE A 167 -3.98 1.18 13.06
CA ILE A 167 -3.45 0.32 11.98
C ILE A 167 -4.13 0.67 10.65
N VAL A 168 -3.33 0.89 9.63
CA VAL A 168 -3.80 1.09 8.26
C VAL A 168 -4.01 -0.27 7.60
N ASN A 169 -5.18 -0.84 7.81
CA ASN A 169 -5.67 -2.05 7.17
C ASN A 169 -6.56 -1.72 5.96
N GLY A 170 -7.13 -2.73 5.29
CA GLY A 170 -7.98 -2.54 4.11
C GLY A 170 -9.19 -1.63 4.35
N ARG A 171 -9.84 -1.76 5.52
CA ARG A 171 -10.94 -0.87 5.92
C ARG A 171 -10.46 0.58 6.04
N ARG A 172 -9.34 0.79 6.74
CA ARG A 172 -8.77 2.12 6.94
C ARG A 172 -8.31 2.75 5.63
N LYS A 173 -7.73 1.98 4.70
CA LYS A 173 -7.41 2.47 3.35
C LYS A 173 -8.65 3.01 2.62
N ALA A 174 -9.78 2.30 2.69
CA ALA A 174 -11.03 2.75 2.07
C ALA A 174 -11.59 4.04 2.71
N GLU A 175 -11.50 4.18 4.04
CA GLU A 175 -11.88 5.40 4.76
C GLU A 175 -10.99 6.59 4.36
N LEU A 176 -9.68 6.38 4.30
CA LEU A 176 -8.69 7.39 3.91
C LEU A 176 -8.86 7.85 2.47
N LEU A 177 -9.17 6.94 1.53
CA LEU A 177 -9.48 7.30 0.14
C LEU A 177 -10.70 8.23 0.09
N ARG A 178 -11.79 7.92 0.81
CA ARG A 178 -12.97 8.78 0.88
C ARG A 178 -12.67 10.13 1.51
N LEU A 179 -11.88 10.14 2.58
CA LEU A 179 -11.44 11.38 3.25
C LEU A 179 -10.64 12.25 2.28
N LEU A 180 -9.68 11.70 1.57
CA LEU A 180 -8.88 12.43 0.59
C LEU A 180 -9.74 12.99 -0.55
N ALA A 181 -10.69 12.21 -1.06
CA ALA A 181 -11.63 12.68 -2.06
C ALA A 181 -12.43 13.89 -1.55
N GLN A 182 -12.88 13.88 -0.30
CA GLN A 182 -13.56 15.03 0.32
C GLN A 182 -12.62 16.24 0.50
N VAL A 183 -11.41 16.04 1.02
CA VAL A 183 -10.42 17.11 1.23
C VAL A 183 -10.07 17.82 -0.08
N GLU A 184 -9.91 17.06 -1.14
CA GLU A 184 -9.57 17.59 -2.48
C GLU A 184 -10.80 18.03 -3.29
N ASN A 185 -12.00 17.91 -2.71
CA ASN A 185 -13.28 18.20 -3.39
C ASN A 185 -13.42 17.43 -4.72
N ILE A 186 -13.11 16.14 -4.68
CA ILE A 186 -13.15 15.19 -5.79
C ILE A 186 -14.27 14.20 -5.55
N ASP A 187 -15.10 13.93 -6.60
CA ASP A 187 -16.08 12.86 -6.52
C ASP A 187 -15.40 11.49 -6.41
N ILE A 188 -15.95 10.59 -5.57
CA ILE A 188 -15.39 9.25 -5.39
C ILE A 188 -15.30 8.47 -6.72
N ALA A 189 -16.22 8.74 -7.66
CA ALA A 189 -16.18 8.17 -9.00
C ALA A 189 -15.00 8.68 -9.86
N GLN A 190 -14.28 9.72 -9.41
CA GLN A 190 -13.07 10.24 -10.05
C GLN A 190 -11.78 9.73 -9.38
N THR A 191 -11.88 8.77 -8.46
CA THR A 191 -10.74 8.17 -7.79
C THR A 191 -10.31 6.87 -8.46
N ILE A 192 -9.04 6.53 -8.28
CA ILE A 192 -8.44 5.26 -8.68
C ILE A 192 -7.75 4.69 -7.43
N ALA A 193 -7.97 3.42 -7.14
CA ALA A 193 -7.21 2.64 -6.18
C ALA A 193 -6.39 1.57 -6.94
N VAL A 194 -5.10 1.47 -6.60
CA VAL A 194 -4.14 0.55 -7.19
C VAL A 194 -3.57 -0.33 -6.10
#